data_d406eaf55fa2f53675a6d2bafede65d1
#
_entry.id   d406eaf55fa2f53675a6d2bafede65d1
#
_cell.length_a   1.000
_cell.length_b   1.000
_cell.length_c   1.000
_cell.angle_alpha   90.00
_cell.angle_beta   90.00
_cell.angle_gamma   90.00
#
_symmetry.space_group_name_H-M   'P 1'
#
loop_
_entity.id
_entity.type
_entity.pdbx_description
1 polymer ?
#
loop_
_entity_poly.entity_id
_entity_poly.type
_entity_poly.pdbx_seq_one_letter_code
_entity_poly.pdbx_strand_id
1 'polypeptide(L)'
;MHFMKFGMIDQENATSLQTIEKGKNELMRLDKFLTEMGLGTRSEVKKILKTKQITVNGEIVTKPETKVEPENDQISYKGEPVTYCEYEYYLFYKPAGCVTATEDQLHKTVMDYLTDTVRSDLFPVGRLDIDTEGLLLITDDGALAHELLSPKKHVDKTY
;
A
#
# COMPACT_ATOMS: atom_id res chain seq x y z
N MET A 1 9.89 -1.16 12.81
CA MET A 1 8.58 -1.14 13.44
C MET A 1 7.56 -1.08 12.31
N HIS A 2 7.04 -2.25 11.92
CA HIS A 2 6.08 -2.35 10.80
C HIS A 2 4.77 -1.74 11.26
N PHE A 3 4.37 -0.64 10.66
CA PHE A 3 3.03 -0.09 10.85
C PHE A 3 2.10 -0.76 9.84
N MET A 4 1.35 -1.77 10.29
CA MET A 4 0.08 -2.08 9.65
C MET A 4 -0.88 -0.92 9.94
N LYS A 5 -1.17 -0.08 8.95
CA LYS A 5 -2.32 0.80 9.03
C LYS A 5 -3.57 -0.05 8.82
N PHE A 6 -4.18 -0.47 9.91
CA PHE A 6 -5.56 -0.95 9.88
C PHE A 6 -6.47 0.27 9.75
N GLY A 7 -6.86 0.60 8.54
CA GLY A 7 -7.91 1.57 8.29
C GLY A 7 -9.27 0.91 8.53
N MET A 8 -9.72 0.83 9.79
CA MET A 8 -11.13 0.61 10.06
C MET A 8 -11.86 1.93 9.88
N ILE A 9 -12.77 1.99 8.92
CA ILE A 9 -13.79 3.03 8.84
C ILE A 9 -14.90 2.62 9.81
N ASP A 10 -14.61 2.74 11.09
CA ASP A 10 -15.53 3.00 12.20
C ASP A 10 -14.75 3.24 13.49
N GLN A 11 -15.15 4.25 14.27
CA GLN A 11 -14.33 4.89 15.30
C GLN A 11 -14.23 4.16 16.66
N GLU A 12 -14.55 2.89 16.84
CA GLU A 12 -14.63 2.33 18.19
C GLU A 12 -13.97 0.98 18.48
N ASN A 13 -13.03 0.42 17.72
CA ASN A 13 -12.28 -0.74 18.23
C ASN A 13 -10.91 -0.93 17.57
N ALA A 14 -9.89 -0.30 18.13
CA ALA A 14 -8.50 -0.62 17.81
C ALA A 14 -8.03 -1.81 18.67
N THR A 15 -7.93 -2.99 18.09
CA THR A 15 -7.22 -4.12 18.70
C THR A 15 -5.86 -4.29 18.03
N SER A 16 -4.82 -4.14 18.84
CA SER A 16 -3.41 -4.31 18.44
C SER A 16 -3.13 -5.75 17.99
N LEU A 17 -2.60 -5.93 16.79
CA LEU A 17 -2.01 -7.19 16.35
C LEU A 17 -0.49 -7.10 16.35
N GLN A 18 0.13 -8.19 16.82
CA GLN A 18 1.54 -8.30 17.12
C GLN A 18 2.45 -8.30 15.89
N THR A 19 3.61 -7.75 16.10
CA THR A 19 4.83 -7.72 15.31
C THR A 19 5.09 -9.03 14.54
N ILE A 20 5.16 -8.94 13.23
CA ILE A 20 5.78 -9.96 12.36
C ILE A 20 7.23 -9.53 12.11
N GLU A 21 8.12 -10.50 12.14
CA GLU A 21 9.58 -10.37 12.21
C GLU A 21 10.19 -9.47 11.13
N LYS A 22 11.26 -8.74 11.54
CA LYS A 22 12.10 -7.90 10.68
C LYS A 22 12.50 -8.63 9.40
N GLY A 23 12.02 -8.12 8.29
CA GLY A 23 12.50 -8.45 6.96
C GLY A 23 13.98 -8.06 6.81
N LYS A 24 14.70 -8.76 5.97
CA LYS A 24 16.10 -8.53 5.63
C LYS A 24 16.32 -7.07 5.24
N ASN A 25 17.39 -6.44 5.74
CA ASN A 25 17.92 -5.15 5.25
C ASN A 25 18.22 -5.26 3.75
N GLU A 26 17.21 -5.06 2.91
CA GLU A 26 17.34 -5.14 1.47
C GLU A 26 17.53 -3.73 0.91
N LEU A 27 18.73 -3.49 0.38
CA LEU A 27 19.03 -2.21 -0.28
C LEU A 27 18.12 -2.00 -1.48
N MET A 28 17.36 -0.93 -1.45
CA MET A 28 16.47 -0.51 -2.53
C MET A 28 17.01 0.70 -3.27
N ARG A 29 16.66 0.87 -4.55
CA ARG A 29 16.94 2.11 -5.27
C ARG A 29 16.00 3.20 -4.82
N LEU A 30 16.51 4.43 -4.66
CA LEU A 30 15.72 5.57 -4.21
C LEU A 30 14.54 5.88 -5.14
N ASP A 31 14.72 5.76 -6.47
CA ASP A 31 13.62 5.97 -7.41
C ASP A 31 12.51 4.92 -7.25
N LYS A 32 12.87 3.67 -6.95
CA LYS A 32 11.91 2.61 -6.65
C LYS A 32 11.16 2.91 -5.34
N PHE A 33 11.90 3.21 -4.27
CA PHE A 33 11.33 3.58 -2.98
C PHE A 33 10.28 4.71 -3.11
N LEU A 34 10.66 5.82 -3.74
CA LEU A 34 9.78 6.98 -3.88
C LEU A 34 8.54 6.69 -4.75
N THR A 35 8.68 5.83 -5.76
CA THR A 35 7.54 5.39 -6.59
C THR A 35 6.59 4.51 -5.78
N GLU A 36 7.11 3.56 -5.03
CA GLU A 36 6.31 2.66 -4.17
C GLU A 36 5.61 3.42 -3.05
N MET A 37 6.24 4.48 -2.53
CA MET A 37 5.64 5.37 -1.52
C MET A 37 4.72 6.45 -2.12
N GLY A 38 4.23 6.25 -3.35
CA GLY A 38 3.17 7.07 -3.94
C GLY A 38 3.59 8.47 -4.40
N LEU A 39 4.89 8.81 -4.47
CA LEU A 39 5.33 10.14 -4.91
C LEU A 39 5.16 10.36 -6.43
N GLY A 40 4.71 9.37 -7.16
CA GLY A 40 4.42 9.43 -8.59
C GLY A 40 5.09 8.32 -9.39
N THR A 41 4.91 8.36 -10.70
CA THR A 41 5.54 7.44 -11.64
C THR A 41 7.07 7.57 -11.63
N ARG A 42 7.77 6.56 -12.12
CA ARG A 42 9.25 6.61 -12.25
C ARG A 42 9.76 7.85 -12.98
N SER A 43 8.99 8.34 -13.97
CA SER A 43 9.36 9.55 -14.73
C SER A 43 9.18 10.82 -13.89
N GLU A 44 8.14 10.90 -13.10
CA GLU A 44 7.88 12.01 -12.19
C GLU A 44 8.87 12.03 -11.04
N VAL A 45 9.15 10.91 -10.42
CA VAL A 45 10.17 10.78 -9.37
C VAL A 45 11.54 11.25 -9.85
N LYS A 46 11.95 10.93 -11.09
CA LYS A 46 13.20 11.46 -11.67
C LYS A 46 13.18 12.98 -11.82
N LYS A 47 12.02 13.59 -12.08
CA LYS A 47 11.89 15.06 -12.12
C LYS A 47 11.98 15.64 -10.72
N ILE A 48 11.28 15.02 -9.74
CA ILE A 48 11.31 15.42 -8.33
C ILE A 48 12.73 15.40 -7.78
N LEU A 49 13.52 14.36 -8.03
CA LEU A 49 14.90 14.26 -7.58
C LEU A 49 15.78 15.41 -8.10
N LYS A 50 15.54 15.87 -9.34
CA LYS A 50 16.27 17.01 -9.91
C LYS A 50 15.95 18.35 -9.22
N THR A 51 14.80 18.46 -8.53
CA THR A 51 14.43 19.68 -7.81
C THR A 51 15.17 19.86 -6.48
N LYS A 52 16.00 18.90 -6.07
CA LYS A 52 16.78 18.89 -4.82
C LYS A 52 15.89 18.96 -3.55
N GLN A 53 14.67 18.44 -3.64
CA GLN A 53 13.69 18.45 -2.53
C GLN A 53 13.63 17.12 -1.78
N ILE A 54 14.43 16.14 -2.21
CA ILE A 54 14.55 14.84 -1.53
C ILE A 54 15.83 14.85 -0.69
N THR A 55 15.70 14.43 0.56
CA THR A 55 16.86 14.17 1.43
C THR A 55 16.86 12.73 1.91
N VAL A 56 18.04 12.20 2.12
CA VAL A 56 18.29 10.90 2.76
C VAL A 56 19.24 11.16 3.91
N ASN A 57 18.84 10.87 5.13
CA ASN A 57 19.60 11.15 6.36
C ASN A 57 20.02 12.61 6.49
N GLY A 58 19.17 13.54 6.00
CA GLY A 58 19.42 14.97 6.02
C GLY A 58 20.24 15.52 4.84
N GLU A 59 20.81 14.67 3.99
CA GLU A 59 21.58 15.07 2.81
C GLU A 59 20.73 15.08 1.54
N ILE A 60 20.87 16.13 0.72
CA ILE A 60 20.15 16.24 -0.56
C ILE A 60 20.66 15.19 -1.54
N VAL A 61 19.73 14.36 -2.06
CA VAL A 61 20.03 13.32 -3.04
C VAL A 61 19.27 13.59 -4.34
N THR A 62 19.99 13.54 -5.47
CA THR A 62 19.45 13.80 -6.81
C THR A 62 19.58 12.61 -7.77
N LYS A 63 20.34 11.58 -7.38
CA LYS A 63 20.60 10.39 -8.21
C LYS A 63 19.53 9.33 -7.97
N PRO A 64 18.75 8.95 -9.00
CA PRO A 64 17.68 7.94 -8.87
C PRO A 64 18.17 6.55 -8.43
N GLU A 65 19.41 6.21 -8.82
CA GLU A 65 20.03 4.91 -8.52
C GLU A 65 20.64 4.80 -7.12
N THR A 66 20.64 5.88 -6.33
CA THR A 66 21.12 5.86 -4.95
C THR A 66 20.45 4.70 -4.19
N LYS A 67 21.28 3.91 -3.49
CA LYS A 67 20.79 2.82 -2.65
C LYS A 67 20.42 3.36 -1.29
N VAL A 68 19.26 2.94 -0.80
CA VAL A 68 18.72 3.29 0.51
C VAL A 68 18.27 2.02 1.22
N GLU A 69 18.31 2.06 2.54
CA GLU A 69 17.73 1.04 3.42
C GLU A 69 16.37 1.54 3.92
N PRO A 70 15.24 1.06 3.34
CA PRO A 70 13.90 1.64 3.59
C PRO A 70 13.51 1.73 5.05
N GLU A 71 13.96 0.78 5.87
CA GLU A 71 13.62 0.71 7.31
C GLU A 71 14.52 1.58 8.20
N ASN A 72 15.74 1.90 7.74
CA ASN A 72 16.76 2.55 8.56
C ASN A 72 17.06 3.98 8.11
N ASP A 73 16.98 4.26 6.81
CA ASP A 73 17.25 5.59 6.28
C ASP A 73 16.06 6.53 6.48
N GLN A 74 16.37 7.74 6.93
CA GLN A 74 15.37 8.81 7.04
C GLN A 74 15.25 9.53 5.70
N ILE A 75 14.19 9.22 4.96
CA ILE A 75 13.93 9.84 3.66
C ILE A 75 12.86 10.91 3.84
N SER A 76 13.08 12.10 3.26
CA SER A 76 12.06 13.15 3.26
C SER A 76 11.89 13.80 1.90
N TYR A 77 10.70 14.33 1.67
CA TYR A 77 10.33 15.13 0.50
C TYR A 77 9.77 16.47 0.96
N LYS A 78 10.37 17.57 0.53
CA LYS A 78 10.02 18.94 0.96
C LYS A 78 10.04 19.14 2.47
N GLY A 79 10.90 18.39 3.19
CA GLY A 79 10.98 18.40 4.64
C GLY A 79 10.00 17.49 5.38
N GLU A 80 9.01 16.91 4.68
CA GLU A 80 8.09 15.95 5.26
C GLU A 80 8.65 14.52 5.15
N PRO A 81 8.60 13.72 6.21
CA PRO A 81 9.12 12.36 6.20
C PRO A 81 8.29 11.46 5.26
N VAL A 82 8.99 10.66 4.44
CA VAL A 82 8.41 9.60 3.62
C VAL A 82 8.59 8.28 4.36
N THR A 83 7.53 7.81 5.01
CA THR A 83 7.58 6.59 5.81
C THR A 83 7.49 5.36 4.91
N TYR A 84 8.41 4.40 5.10
CA TYR A 84 8.35 3.14 4.39
C TYR A 84 7.15 2.31 4.82
N CYS A 85 6.44 1.79 3.83
CA CYS A 85 5.36 0.84 4.00
C CYS A 85 5.59 -0.31 3.00
N GLU A 86 5.86 -1.52 3.51
CA GLU A 86 6.12 -2.67 2.65
C GLU A 86 4.85 -3.10 1.93
N TYR A 87 3.77 -3.25 2.68
CA TYR A 87 2.42 -3.56 2.18
C TYR A 87 1.36 -2.78 2.94
N GLU A 88 0.26 -2.44 2.28
CA GLU A 88 -0.93 -1.92 2.93
C GLU A 88 -2.04 -2.97 2.95
N TYR A 89 -2.82 -3.00 4.03
CA TYR A 89 -3.94 -3.93 4.22
C TYR A 89 -5.14 -3.15 4.72
N TYR A 90 -6.26 -3.28 4.01
CA TYR A 90 -7.53 -2.68 4.37
C TYR A 90 -8.60 -3.76 4.51
N LEU A 91 -9.22 -3.81 5.68
CA LEU A 91 -10.48 -4.56 5.84
C LEU A 91 -11.61 -3.60 5.52
N PHE A 92 -12.24 -3.83 4.39
CA PHE A 92 -13.28 -2.97 3.86
C PHE A 92 -14.63 -3.67 3.92
N TYR A 93 -15.62 -3.03 4.56
CA TYR A 93 -17.00 -3.48 4.45
C TYR A 93 -17.58 -2.93 3.14
N LYS A 94 -17.62 -3.78 2.13
CA LYS A 94 -18.14 -3.40 0.81
C LYS A 94 -19.64 -3.11 0.90
N PRO A 95 -20.12 -1.93 0.54
CA PRO A 95 -21.53 -1.67 0.41
C PRO A 95 -22.10 -2.23 -0.90
N ALA A 96 -23.44 -2.40 -0.98
CA ALA A 96 -24.11 -2.64 -2.24
C ALA A 96 -23.97 -1.45 -3.20
N GLY A 97 -24.00 -1.72 -4.49
CA GLY A 97 -23.97 -0.71 -5.54
C GLY A 97 -22.58 -0.31 -6.04
N CYS A 98 -21.51 -0.97 -5.57
CA CYS A 98 -20.18 -0.81 -6.15
C CYS A 98 -19.60 -2.14 -6.62
N VAL A 99 -18.72 -2.09 -7.62
CA VAL A 99 -18.07 -3.27 -8.19
C VAL A 99 -16.75 -3.57 -7.48
N THR A 100 -16.41 -4.84 -7.37
CA THR A 100 -15.11 -5.29 -6.87
C THR A 100 -14.10 -5.30 -8.02
N ALA A 101 -13.57 -4.14 -8.33
CA ALA A 101 -12.57 -3.91 -9.37
C ALA A 101 -11.64 -2.78 -8.96
N THR A 102 -10.46 -2.71 -9.58
CA THR A 102 -9.53 -1.59 -9.43
C THR A 102 -9.98 -0.37 -10.23
N GLU A 103 -10.58 -0.60 -11.40
CA GLU A 103 -11.11 0.42 -12.29
C GLU A 103 -12.39 -0.09 -12.96
N ASP A 104 -13.35 0.79 -13.19
CA ASP A 104 -14.56 0.54 -13.97
C ASP A 104 -15.05 1.84 -14.62
N GLN A 105 -15.58 1.76 -15.84
CA GLN A 105 -16.01 2.95 -16.59
C GLN A 105 -17.44 3.37 -16.29
N LEU A 106 -18.26 2.49 -15.75
CA LEU A 106 -19.71 2.68 -15.58
C LEU A 106 -20.13 2.75 -14.11
N HIS A 107 -19.41 2.05 -13.24
CA HIS A 107 -19.80 1.86 -11.85
C HIS A 107 -18.71 2.35 -10.92
N LYS A 108 -19.12 2.82 -9.76
CA LYS A 108 -18.19 3.07 -8.65
C LYS A 108 -17.53 1.76 -8.24
N THR A 109 -16.22 1.80 -8.01
CA THR A 109 -15.43 0.66 -7.57
C THR A 109 -15.21 0.66 -6.07
N VAL A 110 -14.75 -0.44 -5.52
CA VAL A 110 -14.31 -0.51 -4.11
C VAL A 110 -13.12 0.40 -3.82
N MET A 111 -12.30 0.70 -4.83
CA MET A 111 -11.13 1.58 -4.70
C MET A 111 -11.52 3.06 -4.51
N ASP A 112 -12.67 3.47 -5.04
CA ASP A 112 -13.18 4.85 -4.89
C ASP A 112 -13.57 5.22 -3.44
N TYR A 113 -13.59 4.26 -2.55
CA TYR A 113 -13.84 4.48 -1.11
C TYR A 113 -12.55 4.60 -0.29
N LEU A 114 -11.40 4.26 -0.88
CA LEU A 114 -10.12 4.36 -0.19
C LEU A 114 -9.58 5.78 -0.30
N THR A 115 -9.25 6.36 0.84
CA THR A 115 -8.57 7.65 0.95
C THR A 115 -7.24 7.46 1.68
N ASP A 116 -6.32 8.39 1.49
CA ASP A 116 -5.04 8.44 2.22
C ASP A 116 -4.18 7.17 2.09
N THR A 117 -4.28 6.48 0.96
CA THR A 117 -3.42 5.34 0.65
C THR A 117 -2.00 5.81 0.31
N VAL A 118 -1.00 5.07 0.78
CA VAL A 118 0.41 5.29 0.41
C VAL A 118 0.74 4.56 -0.89
N ARG A 119 0.24 3.31 -1.00
CA ARG A 119 0.48 2.46 -2.17
C ARG A 119 -0.53 2.77 -3.28
N SER A 120 -0.05 2.78 -4.52
CA SER A 120 -0.90 3.01 -5.70
C SER A 120 -1.35 1.73 -6.41
N ASP A 121 -0.82 0.58 -6.00
CA ASP A 121 -1.00 -0.71 -6.63
C ASP A 121 -1.89 -1.67 -5.81
N LEU A 122 -2.74 -1.09 -4.95
CA LEU A 122 -3.75 -1.82 -4.17
C LEU A 122 -4.78 -2.51 -5.07
N PHE A 123 -5.20 -3.71 -4.66
CA PHE A 123 -6.25 -4.47 -5.34
C PHE A 123 -7.09 -5.27 -4.34
N PRO A 124 -8.36 -5.57 -4.67
CA PRO A 124 -9.23 -6.38 -3.83
C PRO A 124 -8.85 -7.87 -3.90
N VAL A 125 -8.83 -8.55 -2.75
CA VAL A 125 -8.55 -9.97 -2.62
C VAL A 125 -9.86 -10.77 -2.67
N GLY A 126 -10.17 -11.29 -3.84
CA GLY A 126 -11.46 -11.90 -4.14
C GLY A 126 -12.47 -10.88 -4.67
N ARG A 127 -13.71 -11.36 -4.86
CA ARG A 127 -14.76 -10.53 -5.45
C ARG A 127 -16.10 -10.81 -4.76
N LEU A 128 -16.83 -9.74 -4.49
CA LEU A 128 -18.24 -9.75 -4.14
C LEU A 128 -19.03 -9.11 -5.28
N ASP A 129 -20.23 -9.57 -5.53
CA ASP A 129 -21.09 -9.03 -6.58
C ASP A 129 -21.50 -7.57 -6.27
N ILE A 130 -22.02 -6.86 -7.26
CA ILE A 130 -22.34 -5.44 -7.14
C ILE A 130 -23.37 -5.15 -6.04
N ASP A 131 -24.32 -6.04 -5.86
CA ASP A 131 -25.42 -5.98 -4.89
C ASP A 131 -25.09 -6.67 -3.55
N THR A 132 -23.95 -7.36 -3.48
CA THR A 132 -23.50 -8.05 -2.26
C THR A 132 -22.78 -7.09 -1.33
N GLU A 133 -23.12 -7.14 -0.06
CA GLU A 133 -22.43 -6.45 1.04
C GLU A 133 -21.56 -7.44 1.81
N GLY A 134 -20.46 -6.96 2.39
CA GLY A 134 -19.64 -7.82 3.24
C GLY A 134 -18.16 -7.44 3.30
N LEU A 135 -17.43 -8.27 4.04
CA LEU A 135 -15.99 -8.05 4.26
C LEU A 135 -15.18 -8.34 2.99
N LEU A 136 -14.32 -7.41 2.64
CA LEU A 136 -13.38 -7.50 1.53
C LEU A 136 -11.99 -7.06 2.01
N LEU A 137 -10.98 -7.87 1.78
CA LEU A 137 -9.58 -7.48 1.97
C LEU A 137 -9.09 -6.76 0.72
N ILE A 138 -8.44 -5.61 0.91
CA ILE A 138 -7.75 -4.87 -0.16
C ILE A 138 -6.30 -4.70 0.25
N THR A 139 -5.35 -5.03 -0.62
CA THR A 139 -3.91 -4.99 -0.34
C THR A 139 -3.11 -4.94 -1.65
N ASP A 140 -1.82 -4.63 -1.57
CA ASP A 140 -0.82 -4.80 -2.62
C ASP A 140 0.06 -6.05 -2.41
N ASP A 141 -0.18 -6.84 -1.33
CA ASP A 141 0.51 -8.11 -1.07
C ASP A 141 -0.04 -9.23 -1.96
N GLY A 142 0.57 -9.37 -3.14
CA GLY A 142 0.23 -10.44 -4.09
C GLY A 142 0.50 -11.83 -3.58
N ALA A 143 1.48 -12.01 -2.68
CA ALA A 143 1.79 -13.33 -2.12
C ALA A 143 0.68 -13.79 -1.16
N LEU A 144 0.25 -12.92 -0.26
CA LEU A 144 -0.89 -13.19 0.63
C LEU A 144 -2.17 -13.41 -0.17
N ALA A 145 -2.45 -12.55 -1.15
CA ALA A 145 -3.63 -12.70 -2.01
C ALA A 145 -3.64 -14.05 -2.73
N HIS A 146 -2.51 -14.48 -3.27
CA HIS A 146 -2.37 -15.79 -3.89
C HIS A 146 -2.61 -16.94 -2.90
N GLU A 147 -2.12 -16.82 -1.67
CA GLU A 147 -2.36 -17.84 -0.63
C GLU A 147 -3.84 -17.94 -0.29
N LEU A 148 -4.52 -16.80 -0.10
CA LEU A 148 -5.94 -16.75 0.26
C LEU A 148 -6.87 -17.20 -0.88
N LEU A 149 -6.50 -16.96 -2.15
CA LEU A 149 -7.34 -17.24 -3.30
C LEU A 149 -7.06 -18.60 -3.96
N SER A 150 -5.88 -19.18 -3.71
CA SER A 150 -5.46 -20.43 -4.36
C SER A 150 -6.33 -21.61 -3.92
N PRO A 151 -6.96 -22.34 -4.87
CA PRO A 151 -7.74 -23.53 -4.57
C PRO A 151 -6.94 -24.63 -3.84
N LYS A 152 -5.62 -24.65 -4.05
CA LYS A 152 -4.72 -25.64 -3.43
C LYS A 152 -4.46 -25.39 -1.94
N LYS A 153 -4.71 -24.18 -1.45
CA LYS A 153 -4.48 -23.81 -0.05
C LYS A 153 -5.68 -24.08 0.87
N HIS A 154 -6.84 -24.39 0.29
CA HIS A 154 -8.06 -24.74 1.03
C HIS A 154 -8.43 -23.76 2.16
N VAL A 155 -8.32 -22.45 1.89
CA VAL A 155 -8.77 -21.44 2.84
C VAL A 155 -10.29 -21.36 2.79
N ASP A 156 -10.94 -21.73 3.89
CA ASP A 156 -12.41 -21.72 4.01
C ASP A 156 -12.93 -20.27 3.99
N LYS A 157 -14.01 -20.05 3.25
CA LYS A 157 -14.72 -18.77 3.19
C LYS A 157 -16.17 -19.00 3.59
N THR A 158 -16.59 -18.30 4.62
CA THR A 158 -17.97 -18.33 5.10
C THR A 158 -18.70 -17.09 4.62
N TYR A 159 -19.90 -17.27 4.05
CA TYR A 159 -20.77 -16.21 3.53
C TYR A 159 -22.05 -16.13 4.35
#